data_e18abfd6fc70e4a397cadddb6b936443
#
_entry.id   e18abfd6fc70e4a397cadddb6b936443
#
_cell.length_a   1.000
_cell.length_b   1.000
_cell.length_c   1.000
_cell.angle_alpha   90.00
_cell.angle_beta   90.00
_cell.angle_gamma   90.00
#
_symmetry.space_group_name_H-M   'P 1'
#
loop_
_entity.id
_entity.type
_entity.pdbx_description
1 polymer ?
#
loop_
_entity_poly.entity_id
_entity_poly.type
_entity_poly.pdbx_seq_one_letter_code
_entity_poly.pdbx_strand_id
1 'polypeptide(L)'
;MNIWMMIVMLAALGLTMTVTAAIPEMSRPTVPLGVSVPSDRVSDPAVRGAIRRYRVWILVGGIVAAAAMVAAFSVPEVSVVVLLGYVGWTVVAFAVCRRPIMAAKVSQGWYDAVPVRVSASVKPERPVKPLWPLLFLAVGISLAAVAVVAINYPLLPDPMPSRYDAAGNVTGWEPRSWGSALFLPLVSLGSTVLLVMVCVILSRRQRTRFPDGRPRAAREFQDGRGKALQRALAALTLVSAILLSALAVAPVVQLAPSGISWTIWGLVTASSLPVVWLVIDSVRQGRALTAAPDGSGPESPDDDQLWRWGIFYENREDPRIWVEKRNGLGLTVNLGHPGGVAIMGGVALMVLVTVALVITL
;
A
#
# COMPACT_ATOMS: atom_id res chain seq x y z
N MET A 1 21.57 -16.24 7.71
CA MET A 1 20.65 -15.13 8.05
C MET A 1 20.63 -14.93 9.56
N ASN A 2 20.65 -13.68 10.05
CA ASN A 2 20.46 -13.41 11.48
C ASN A 2 18.98 -13.69 11.85
N ILE A 3 18.72 -14.25 13.04
CA ILE A 3 17.35 -14.57 13.52
C ILE A 3 16.43 -13.33 13.52
N TRP A 4 16.99 -12.17 13.79
CA TRP A 4 16.26 -10.90 13.74
C TRP A 4 15.76 -10.55 12.34
N MET A 5 16.55 -10.77 11.31
CA MET A 5 16.16 -10.55 9.93
C MET A 5 15.01 -11.50 9.53
N MET A 6 15.04 -12.75 10.00
CA MET A 6 13.93 -13.68 9.79
C MET A 6 12.64 -13.19 10.46
N ILE A 7 12.73 -12.71 11.70
CA ILE A 7 11.58 -12.17 12.42
C ILE A 7 10.95 -11.00 11.63
N VAL A 8 11.78 -10.09 11.08
CA VAL A 8 11.28 -8.97 10.24
C VAL A 8 10.58 -9.48 9.00
N MET A 9 11.17 -10.43 8.29
CA MET A 9 10.59 -10.98 7.07
C MET A 9 9.26 -11.71 7.34
N LEU A 10 9.20 -12.48 8.43
CA LEU A 10 7.95 -13.12 8.86
C LEU A 10 6.89 -12.10 9.32
N ALA A 11 7.30 -11.02 10.00
CA ALA A 11 6.40 -9.93 10.35
C ALA A 11 5.86 -9.20 9.11
N ALA A 12 6.70 -8.92 8.12
CA ALA A 12 6.29 -8.33 6.85
C ALA A 12 5.32 -9.25 6.08
N LEU A 13 5.59 -10.56 6.06
CA LEU A 13 4.67 -11.55 5.50
C LEU A 13 3.34 -11.56 6.25
N GLY A 14 3.36 -11.58 7.60
CA GLY A 14 2.15 -11.55 8.43
C GLY A 14 1.31 -10.29 8.22
N LEU A 15 1.97 -9.13 8.08
CA LEU A 15 1.31 -7.87 7.74
C LEU A 15 0.66 -7.96 6.35
N THR A 16 1.38 -8.46 5.36
CA THR A 16 0.87 -8.64 3.99
C THR A 16 -0.32 -9.60 3.98
N MET A 17 -0.25 -10.73 4.72
CA MET A 17 -1.37 -11.66 4.88
C MET A 17 -2.61 -10.97 5.47
N THR A 18 -2.43 -10.22 6.54
CA THR A 18 -3.51 -9.51 7.23
C THR A 18 -4.18 -8.48 6.33
N VAL A 19 -3.39 -7.66 5.65
CA VAL A 19 -3.89 -6.63 4.72
C VAL A 19 -4.65 -7.28 3.56
N THR A 20 -4.09 -8.31 2.95
CA THR A 20 -4.72 -8.97 1.79
C THR A 20 -5.96 -9.75 2.17
N ALA A 21 -5.98 -10.46 3.30
CA ALA A 21 -7.17 -11.14 3.80
C ALA A 21 -8.32 -10.17 4.14
N ALA A 22 -8.01 -8.94 4.54
CA ALA A 22 -8.97 -7.89 4.85
C ALA A 22 -9.53 -7.15 3.61
N ILE A 23 -8.94 -7.30 2.42
CA ILE A 23 -9.38 -6.60 1.19
C ILE A 23 -10.89 -6.69 0.95
N PRO A 24 -11.58 -7.86 1.08
CA PRO A 24 -13.01 -7.92 0.86
C PRO A 24 -13.82 -7.03 1.81
N GLU A 25 -13.41 -6.91 3.07
CA GLU A 25 -14.09 -6.05 4.06
C GLU A 25 -13.74 -4.57 3.91
N MET A 26 -12.56 -4.31 3.35
CA MET A 26 -12.13 -2.94 3.01
C MET A 26 -12.78 -2.44 1.73
N SER A 27 -13.28 -3.30 0.87
CA SER A 27 -13.92 -2.95 -0.41
C SER A 27 -15.37 -2.51 -0.19
N ARG A 28 -15.95 -1.85 -1.22
CA ARG A 28 -17.39 -1.58 -1.23
C ARG A 28 -18.15 -2.91 -1.21
N PRO A 29 -19.24 -3.02 -0.42
CA PRO A 29 -20.03 -4.26 -0.37
C PRO A 29 -20.54 -4.72 -1.74
N THR A 30 -20.88 -3.78 -2.62
CA THR A 30 -21.35 -4.01 -3.99
C THR A 30 -20.23 -4.34 -4.98
N VAL A 31 -18.98 -4.45 -4.51
CA VAL A 31 -17.82 -4.78 -5.37
C VAL A 31 -16.94 -5.85 -4.71
N PRO A 32 -17.50 -7.01 -4.30
CA PRO A 32 -16.73 -8.10 -3.69
C PRO A 32 -15.73 -8.67 -4.71
N LEU A 33 -14.48 -8.80 -4.30
CA LEU A 33 -13.38 -9.29 -5.14
C LEU A 33 -13.32 -8.63 -6.53
N GLY A 34 -13.68 -7.34 -6.59
CA GLY A 34 -13.62 -6.58 -7.83
C GLY A 34 -14.68 -6.98 -8.87
N VAL A 35 -15.82 -7.53 -8.48
CA VAL A 35 -16.98 -7.80 -9.33
C VAL A 35 -18.12 -6.90 -8.92
N SER A 36 -18.76 -6.20 -9.87
CA SER A 36 -19.98 -5.43 -9.61
C SER A 36 -21.14 -6.37 -9.29
N VAL A 37 -21.78 -6.14 -8.15
CA VAL A 37 -22.90 -6.96 -7.65
C VAL A 37 -24.01 -6.00 -7.19
N PRO A 38 -25.28 -6.23 -7.58
CA PRO A 38 -26.41 -5.45 -7.08
C PRO A 38 -26.53 -5.55 -5.55
N SER A 39 -27.13 -4.53 -4.94
CA SER A 39 -27.19 -4.41 -3.47
C SER A 39 -27.95 -5.56 -2.79
N ASP A 40 -28.98 -6.10 -3.44
CA ASP A 40 -29.77 -7.23 -3.00
C ASP A 40 -29.02 -8.59 -3.08
N ARG A 41 -27.95 -8.67 -3.89
CA ARG A 41 -27.14 -9.87 -4.13
C ARG A 41 -25.81 -9.90 -3.36
N VAL A 42 -25.50 -8.89 -2.58
CA VAL A 42 -24.26 -8.83 -1.77
C VAL A 42 -24.14 -10.03 -0.81
N SER A 43 -25.27 -10.52 -0.30
CA SER A 43 -25.34 -11.67 0.61
C SER A 43 -25.51 -13.03 -0.08
N ASP A 44 -25.40 -13.09 -1.41
CA ASP A 44 -25.55 -14.32 -2.18
C ASP A 44 -24.52 -15.39 -1.74
N PRO A 45 -24.92 -16.69 -1.69
CA PRO A 45 -24.01 -17.79 -1.35
C PRO A 45 -22.74 -17.84 -2.22
N ALA A 46 -22.82 -17.49 -3.51
CA ALA A 46 -21.68 -17.44 -4.41
C ALA A 46 -20.67 -16.36 -3.97
N VAL A 47 -21.16 -15.19 -3.54
CA VAL A 47 -20.32 -14.09 -3.03
C VAL A 47 -19.64 -14.49 -1.72
N ARG A 48 -20.40 -14.98 -0.75
CA ARG A 48 -19.86 -15.42 0.55
C ARG A 48 -18.87 -16.58 0.41
N GLY A 49 -19.17 -17.55 -0.44
CA GLY A 49 -18.30 -18.68 -0.75
C GLY A 49 -16.99 -18.27 -1.40
N ALA A 50 -17.03 -17.31 -2.34
CA ALA A 50 -15.86 -16.78 -3.00
C ALA A 50 -14.95 -16.03 -2.02
N ILE A 51 -15.49 -15.17 -1.13
CA ILE A 51 -14.74 -14.46 -0.10
C ILE A 51 -14.09 -15.45 0.87
N ARG A 52 -14.82 -16.47 1.33
CA ARG A 52 -14.26 -17.50 2.21
C ARG A 52 -13.11 -18.24 1.53
N ARG A 53 -13.29 -18.67 0.27
CA ARG A 53 -12.24 -19.33 -0.53
C ARG A 53 -11.01 -18.45 -0.67
N TYR A 54 -11.20 -17.18 -0.99
CA TYR A 54 -10.09 -16.21 -1.10
C TYR A 54 -9.29 -16.13 0.19
N ARG A 55 -9.93 -15.99 1.35
CA ARG A 55 -9.24 -15.96 2.65
C ARG A 55 -8.45 -17.24 2.92
N VAL A 56 -9.02 -18.39 2.60
CA VAL A 56 -8.32 -19.67 2.74
C VAL A 56 -7.07 -19.71 1.85
N TRP A 57 -7.17 -19.26 0.60
CA TRP A 57 -6.02 -19.21 -0.31
C TRP A 57 -4.93 -18.27 0.19
N ILE A 58 -5.30 -17.10 0.72
CA ILE A 58 -4.35 -16.15 1.34
C ILE A 58 -3.64 -16.78 2.54
N LEU A 59 -4.38 -17.43 3.44
CA LEU A 59 -3.80 -18.05 4.62
C LEU A 59 -2.91 -19.25 4.27
N VAL A 60 -3.36 -20.14 3.40
CA VAL A 60 -2.56 -21.31 2.97
C VAL A 60 -1.29 -20.88 2.26
N GLY A 61 -1.39 -19.95 1.30
CA GLY A 61 -0.21 -19.42 0.62
C GLY A 61 0.76 -18.73 1.57
N GLY A 62 0.25 -18.00 2.56
CA GLY A 62 1.08 -17.37 3.58
C GLY A 62 1.78 -18.36 4.51
N ILE A 63 1.11 -19.43 4.92
CA ILE A 63 1.73 -20.50 5.71
C ILE A 63 2.84 -21.20 4.91
N VAL A 64 2.59 -21.49 3.63
CA VAL A 64 3.60 -22.09 2.74
C VAL A 64 4.79 -21.14 2.56
N ALA A 65 4.55 -19.85 2.36
CA ALA A 65 5.61 -18.86 2.26
C ALA A 65 6.42 -18.75 3.56
N ALA A 66 5.75 -18.74 4.72
CA ALA A 66 6.44 -18.73 6.02
C ALA A 66 7.31 -19.98 6.21
N ALA A 67 6.79 -21.16 5.90
CA ALA A 67 7.55 -22.41 5.97
C ALA A 67 8.76 -22.40 5.02
N ALA A 68 8.61 -21.87 3.80
CA ALA A 68 9.70 -21.74 2.84
C ALA A 68 10.80 -20.77 3.35
N MET A 69 10.40 -19.63 3.94
CA MET A 69 11.36 -18.68 4.55
C MET A 69 12.15 -19.32 5.71
N VAL A 70 11.46 -20.10 6.57
CA VAL A 70 12.11 -20.80 7.69
C VAL A 70 13.04 -21.88 7.17
N ALA A 71 12.61 -22.68 6.18
CA ALA A 71 13.45 -23.72 5.58
C ALA A 71 14.71 -23.15 4.89
N ALA A 72 14.59 -21.97 4.30
CA ALA A 72 15.70 -21.27 3.63
C ALA A 72 16.46 -20.31 4.57
N PHE A 73 16.48 -20.56 5.88
CA PHE A 73 17.09 -19.68 6.89
C PHE A 73 18.54 -19.29 6.59
N SER A 74 19.32 -20.18 5.97
CA SER A 74 20.72 -19.94 5.62
C SER A 74 20.92 -19.04 4.39
N VAL A 75 19.87 -18.82 3.58
CA VAL A 75 19.94 -18.09 2.30
C VAL A 75 18.94 -16.92 2.32
N PRO A 76 19.35 -15.72 2.80
CA PRO A 76 18.44 -14.58 3.00
C PRO A 76 17.76 -14.12 1.72
N GLU A 77 18.40 -14.23 0.56
CA GLU A 77 17.89 -13.84 -0.75
C GLU A 77 16.59 -14.60 -1.10
N VAL A 78 16.51 -15.87 -0.68
CA VAL A 78 15.31 -16.70 -0.87
C VAL A 78 14.10 -16.10 -0.15
N SER A 79 14.29 -15.49 1.02
CA SER A 79 13.18 -14.86 1.77
C SER A 79 12.55 -13.69 1.00
N VAL A 80 13.35 -12.91 0.28
CA VAL A 80 12.87 -11.82 -0.57
C VAL A 80 12.08 -12.37 -1.76
N VAL A 81 12.61 -13.40 -2.43
CA VAL A 81 11.94 -14.05 -3.56
C VAL A 81 10.62 -14.70 -3.12
N VAL A 82 10.60 -15.36 -1.96
CA VAL A 82 9.38 -15.95 -1.39
C VAL A 82 8.33 -14.88 -1.09
N LEU A 83 8.73 -13.74 -0.50
CA LEU A 83 7.81 -12.64 -0.22
C LEU A 83 7.20 -12.07 -1.51
N LEU A 84 8.01 -11.85 -2.53
CA LEU A 84 7.53 -11.37 -3.85
C LEU A 84 6.63 -12.42 -4.52
N GLY A 85 6.99 -13.70 -4.43
CA GLY A 85 6.16 -14.82 -4.90
C GLY A 85 4.82 -14.87 -4.20
N TYR A 86 4.80 -14.62 -2.89
CA TYR A 86 3.56 -14.53 -2.12
C TYR A 86 2.69 -13.33 -2.58
N VAL A 87 3.26 -12.18 -2.87
CA VAL A 87 2.52 -11.04 -3.47
C VAL A 87 1.90 -11.46 -4.80
N GLY A 88 2.65 -12.12 -5.68
CA GLY A 88 2.11 -12.69 -6.93
C GLY A 88 0.98 -13.68 -6.68
N TRP A 89 1.12 -14.57 -5.69
CA TRP A 89 0.07 -15.50 -5.26
C TRP A 89 -1.22 -14.79 -4.85
N THR A 90 -1.14 -13.67 -4.12
CA THR A 90 -2.35 -12.92 -3.72
C THR A 90 -3.11 -12.37 -4.92
N VAL A 91 -2.43 -11.95 -5.98
CA VAL A 91 -3.04 -11.51 -7.25
C VAL A 91 -3.75 -12.68 -7.93
N VAL A 92 -3.09 -13.83 -8.02
CA VAL A 92 -3.69 -15.06 -8.58
C VAL A 92 -4.91 -15.50 -7.78
N ALA A 93 -4.82 -15.54 -6.45
CA ALA A 93 -5.92 -15.87 -5.55
C ALA A 93 -7.13 -14.96 -5.79
N PHE A 94 -6.89 -13.65 -5.91
CA PHE A 94 -7.94 -12.67 -6.20
C PHE A 94 -8.59 -12.94 -7.56
N ALA A 95 -7.80 -13.13 -8.62
CA ALA A 95 -8.27 -13.37 -9.98
C ALA A 95 -9.04 -14.70 -10.13
N VAL A 96 -8.66 -15.74 -9.41
CA VAL A 96 -9.32 -17.05 -9.46
C VAL A 96 -10.58 -17.05 -8.60
N CYS A 97 -10.52 -16.53 -7.39
CA CYS A 97 -11.65 -16.55 -6.46
C CYS A 97 -12.83 -15.65 -6.86
N ARG A 98 -12.63 -14.68 -7.76
CA ARG A 98 -13.73 -13.87 -8.33
C ARG A 98 -14.59 -14.64 -9.37
N ARG A 99 -14.03 -15.68 -10.01
CA ARG A 99 -14.71 -16.41 -11.11
C ARG A 99 -16.10 -16.95 -10.74
N PRO A 100 -16.32 -17.56 -9.56
CA PRO A 100 -17.66 -18.03 -9.16
C PRO A 100 -18.70 -16.91 -9.06
N ILE A 101 -18.30 -15.70 -8.61
CA ILE A 101 -19.20 -14.54 -8.57
C ILE A 101 -19.58 -14.13 -9.99
N MET A 102 -18.60 -14.05 -10.91
CA MET A 102 -18.85 -13.75 -12.32
C MET A 102 -19.79 -14.77 -12.98
N ALA A 103 -19.55 -16.07 -12.70
CA ALA A 103 -20.40 -17.14 -13.24
C ALA A 103 -21.85 -17.05 -12.71
N ALA A 104 -22.04 -16.84 -11.40
CA ALA A 104 -23.35 -16.67 -10.80
C ALA A 104 -24.07 -15.42 -11.35
N LYS A 105 -23.35 -14.31 -11.50
CA LYS A 105 -23.87 -13.06 -12.07
C LYS A 105 -24.44 -13.26 -13.47
N VAL A 106 -23.68 -13.95 -14.35
CA VAL A 106 -24.11 -14.21 -15.73
C VAL A 106 -25.27 -15.22 -15.76
N SER A 107 -25.14 -16.35 -15.05
CA SER A 107 -26.16 -17.43 -15.08
C SER A 107 -27.50 -17.03 -14.48
N GLN A 108 -27.51 -16.09 -13.54
CA GLN A 108 -28.71 -15.62 -12.85
C GLN A 108 -29.21 -14.26 -13.36
N GLY A 109 -28.57 -13.65 -14.36
CA GLY A 109 -28.99 -12.37 -14.95
C GLY A 109 -29.08 -11.23 -13.94
N TRP A 110 -28.11 -11.08 -13.04
CA TRP A 110 -28.21 -10.14 -11.90
C TRP A 110 -28.46 -8.69 -12.27
N TYR A 111 -28.09 -8.28 -13.49
CA TYR A 111 -28.28 -6.92 -13.99
C TYR A 111 -29.41 -6.75 -15.02
N ASP A 112 -30.13 -7.84 -15.40
CA ASP A 112 -31.11 -7.79 -16.51
C ASP A 112 -32.33 -6.92 -16.21
N ALA A 113 -32.70 -6.78 -14.93
CA ALA A 113 -33.87 -5.99 -14.51
C ALA A 113 -33.53 -4.84 -13.54
N VAL A 114 -32.25 -4.54 -13.35
CA VAL A 114 -31.82 -3.52 -12.39
C VAL A 114 -31.85 -2.13 -13.06
N PRO A 115 -32.60 -1.13 -12.50
CA PRO A 115 -32.57 0.22 -13.02
C PRO A 115 -31.22 0.88 -12.76
N VAL A 116 -30.39 0.94 -13.79
CA VAL A 116 -29.05 1.51 -13.73
C VAL A 116 -29.10 3.01 -14.01
N ARG A 117 -28.56 3.83 -13.12
CA ARG A 117 -28.34 5.26 -13.35
C ARG A 117 -26.92 5.65 -12.98
N VAL A 118 -26.27 6.38 -13.87
CA VAL A 118 -25.02 7.05 -13.55
C VAL A 118 -25.33 8.33 -12.77
N SER A 119 -25.23 8.31 -11.46
CA SER A 119 -25.36 9.50 -10.63
C SER A 119 -24.04 10.26 -10.64
N ALA A 120 -23.95 11.36 -11.38
CA ALA A 120 -22.85 12.30 -11.26
C ALA A 120 -23.21 13.35 -10.19
N SER A 121 -22.34 13.55 -9.21
CA SER A 121 -22.52 14.66 -8.26
C SER A 121 -22.27 15.99 -8.97
N VAL A 122 -23.27 16.87 -8.97
CA VAL A 122 -23.19 18.23 -9.54
C VAL A 122 -22.42 19.18 -8.60
N LYS A 123 -22.25 18.84 -7.33
CA LYS A 123 -21.47 19.66 -6.39
C LYS A 123 -19.99 19.29 -6.45
N PRO A 124 -19.09 20.27 -6.68
CA PRO A 124 -17.66 20.04 -6.56
C PRO A 124 -17.35 19.61 -5.12
N GLU A 125 -16.77 18.43 -4.98
CA GLU A 125 -16.38 17.90 -3.68
C GLU A 125 -15.18 18.65 -3.13
N ARG A 126 -15.20 18.89 -1.82
CA ARG A 126 -14.04 19.48 -1.14
C ARG A 126 -12.95 18.43 -1.06
N PRO A 127 -11.75 18.67 -1.65
CA PRO A 127 -10.66 17.72 -1.56
C PRO A 127 -10.27 17.52 -0.08
N VAL A 128 -9.97 16.28 0.32
CA VAL A 128 -9.43 16.01 1.65
C VAL A 128 -8.05 16.63 1.74
N LYS A 129 -7.89 17.59 2.64
CA LYS A 129 -6.61 18.33 2.78
C LYS A 129 -5.54 17.44 3.39
N PRO A 130 -4.28 17.51 2.89
CA PRO A 130 -3.14 16.90 3.56
C PRO A 130 -2.94 17.50 4.97
N LEU A 131 -2.35 16.74 5.86
CA LEU A 131 -1.96 17.23 7.18
C LEU A 131 -0.63 18.01 7.10
N TRP A 132 -0.70 19.20 6.49
CA TRP A 132 0.46 20.05 6.23
C TRP A 132 1.41 20.24 7.42
N PRO A 133 0.95 20.48 8.66
CA PRO A 133 1.86 20.63 9.79
C PRO A 133 2.79 19.42 9.99
N LEU A 134 2.27 18.20 9.91
CA LEU A 134 3.08 16.99 10.03
C LEU A 134 4.04 16.80 8.86
N LEU A 135 3.59 17.12 7.64
CA LEU A 135 4.40 17.02 6.43
C LEU A 135 5.54 18.03 6.43
N PHE A 136 5.29 19.28 6.82
CA PHE A 136 6.34 20.29 6.98
C PHE A 136 7.34 19.93 8.09
N LEU A 137 6.84 19.37 9.20
CA LEU A 137 7.72 18.87 10.27
C LEU A 137 8.63 17.75 9.75
N ALA A 138 8.09 16.79 8.98
CA ALA A 138 8.88 15.71 8.40
C ALA A 138 9.98 16.22 7.45
N VAL A 139 9.62 17.15 6.56
CA VAL A 139 10.61 17.79 5.65
C VAL A 139 11.66 18.56 6.46
N GLY A 140 11.26 19.33 7.48
CA GLY A 140 12.18 20.05 8.36
C GLY A 140 13.17 19.13 9.07
N ILE A 141 12.71 17.98 9.58
CA ILE A 141 13.58 16.97 10.23
C ILE A 141 14.59 16.42 9.22
N SER A 142 14.16 16.05 8.00
CA SER A 142 15.07 15.52 6.98
C SER A 142 16.08 16.56 6.50
N LEU A 143 15.67 17.82 6.35
CA LEU A 143 16.58 18.93 6.03
C LEU A 143 17.57 19.19 7.17
N ALA A 144 17.12 19.15 8.43
CA ALA A 144 18.01 19.29 9.58
C ALA A 144 19.05 18.18 9.62
N ALA A 145 18.70 16.94 9.29
CA ALA A 145 19.67 15.84 9.22
C ALA A 145 20.75 16.09 8.14
N VAL A 146 20.35 16.58 6.96
CA VAL A 146 21.32 16.98 5.91
C VAL A 146 22.25 18.08 6.42
N ALA A 147 21.70 19.11 7.05
CA ALA A 147 22.48 20.23 7.59
C ALA A 147 23.45 19.77 8.71
N VAL A 148 22.97 18.95 9.65
CA VAL A 148 23.80 18.42 10.76
C VAL A 148 24.98 17.63 10.22
N VAL A 149 24.76 16.72 9.26
CA VAL A 149 25.85 15.92 8.67
C VAL A 149 26.81 16.82 7.88
N ALA A 150 26.29 17.77 7.10
CA ALA A 150 27.14 18.68 6.31
C ALA A 150 28.02 19.60 7.17
N ILE A 151 27.45 20.16 8.24
CA ILE A 151 28.20 21.06 9.16
C ILE A 151 29.27 20.26 9.93
N ASN A 152 28.97 19.02 10.31
CA ASN A 152 29.88 18.18 11.07
C ASN A 152 30.72 17.23 10.20
N TYR A 153 30.79 17.47 8.88
CA TYR A 153 31.59 16.66 7.97
C TYR A 153 33.02 16.40 8.42
N PRO A 154 33.78 17.43 8.95
CA PRO A 154 35.14 17.21 9.44
C PRO A 154 35.25 16.25 10.64
N LEU A 155 34.16 16.10 11.42
CA LEU A 155 34.12 15.25 12.62
C LEU A 155 33.69 13.80 12.31
N LEU A 156 33.28 13.51 11.08
CA LEU A 156 32.89 12.16 10.69
C LEU A 156 34.09 11.21 10.69
N PRO A 157 33.89 9.94 11.08
CA PRO A 157 34.95 8.94 11.06
C PRO A 157 35.48 8.70 9.63
N ASP A 158 36.73 8.28 9.53
CA ASP A 158 37.33 7.84 8.27
C ASP A 158 38.09 6.52 8.53
N PRO A 159 37.59 5.38 8.00
CA PRO A 159 36.47 5.22 7.11
C PRO A 159 35.10 5.41 7.81
N MET A 160 34.08 5.76 7.00
CA MET A 160 32.69 5.89 7.45
C MET A 160 31.96 4.55 7.46
N PRO A 161 31.08 4.30 8.44
CA PRO A 161 30.18 3.15 8.41
C PRO A 161 29.13 3.33 7.32
N SER A 162 29.04 2.36 6.40
CA SER A 162 28.10 2.38 5.27
C SER A 162 26.99 1.35 5.39
N ARG A 163 27.20 0.28 6.13
CA ARG A 163 26.23 -0.78 6.35
C ARG A 163 26.17 -1.17 7.81
N TYR A 164 24.95 -1.49 8.27
CA TYR A 164 24.69 -1.99 9.62
C TYR A 164 23.89 -3.27 9.57
N ASP A 165 24.18 -4.19 10.51
CA ASP A 165 23.34 -5.35 10.74
C ASP A 165 22.10 -4.99 11.62
N ALA A 166 21.20 -5.96 11.81
CA ALA A 166 20.01 -5.75 12.63
C ALA A 166 20.31 -5.56 14.14
N ALA A 167 21.52 -5.89 14.58
CA ALA A 167 22.01 -5.64 15.94
C ALA A 167 22.69 -4.26 16.07
N GLY A 168 22.81 -3.52 14.94
CA GLY A 168 23.41 -2.20 14.89
C GLY A 168 24.94 -2.21 14.74
N ASN A 169 25.57 -3.39 14.53
CA ASN A 169 27.00 -3.45 14.30
C ASN A 169 27.31 -3.03 12.85
N VAL A 170 28.44 -2.39 12.67
CA VAL A 170 28.92 -1.98 11.34
C VAL A 170 29.42 -3.22 10.58
N THR A 171 28.86 -3.46 9.40
CA THR A 171 29.22 -4.57 8.50
C THR A 171 29.89 -4.10 7.21
N GLY A 172 29.90 -2.81 6.96
CA GLY A 172 30.57 -2.21 5.80
C GLY A 172 31.16 -0.86 6.11
N TRP A 173 32.28 -0.56 5.46
CA TRP A 173 33.00 0.70 5.62
C TRP A 173 33.32 1.29 4.26
N GLU A 174 33.23 2.60 4.13
CA GLU A 174 33.56 3.36 2.92
C GLU A 174 34.48 4.53 3.26
N PRO A 175 35.39 4.95 2.33
CA PRO A 175 36.16 6.16 2.53
C PRO A 175 35.26 7.38 2.77
N ARG A 176 35.68 8.25 3.70
CA ARG A 176 34.95 9.49 3.95
C ARG A 176 34.98 10.40 2.71
N SER A 177 33.80 10.64 2.16
CA SER A 177 33.57 11.56 1.04
C SER A 177 32.25 12.28 1.23
N TRP A 178 32.02 13.38 0.52
CA TRP A 178 30.70 14.03 0.51
C TRP A 178 29.60 13.09 0.01
N GLY A 179 29.92 12.19 -0.92
CA GLY A 179 28.98 11.18 -1.42
C GLY A 179 28.56 10.20 -0.34
N SER A 180 29.52 9.58 0.37
CA SER A 180 29.23 8.61 1.45
C SER A 180 28.56 9.30 2.65
N ALA A 181 28.98 10.53 3.00
CA ALA A 181 28.41 11.26 4.12
C ALA A 181 26.97 11.71 3.88
N LEU A 182 26.64 12.21 2.69
CA LEU A 182 25.32 12.76 2.38
C LEU A 182 24.35 11.71 1.79
N PHE A 183 24.80 10.50 1.47
CA PHE A 183 23.94 9.47 0.86
C PHE A 183 22.68 9.23 1.69
N LEU A 184 22.81 8.84 2.94
CA LEU A 184 21.68 8.48 3.79
C LEU A 184 20.79 9.68 4.17
N PRO A 185 21.33 10.88 4.52
CA PRO A 185 20.52 12.09 4.67
C PRO A 185 19.71 12.46 3.43
N LEU A 186 20.29 12.35 2.23
CA LEU A 186 19.59 12.63 0.98
C LEU A 186 18.54 11.57 0.64
N VAL A 187 18.77 10.30 0.98
CA VAL A 187 17.75 9.24 0.88
C VAL A 187 16.60 9.55 1.83
N SER A 188 16.86 9.99 3.07
CA SER A 188 15.81 10.43 4.00
C SER A 188 14.98 11.58 3.43
N LEU A 189 15.64 12.63 2.94
CA LEU A 189 14.97 13.79 2.34
C LEU A 189 14.19 13.41 1.09
N GLY A 190 14.78 12.64 0.18
CA GLY A 190 14.15 12.21 -1.08
C GLY A 190 12.91 11.35 -0.83
N SER A 191 12.98 10.38 0.09
CA SER A 191 11.84 9.56 0.47
C SER A 191 10.72 10.37 1.13
N THR A 192 11.08 11.34 1.99
CA THR A 192 10.13 12.28 2.62
C THR A 192 9.41 13.12 1.58
N VAL A 193 10.14 13.73 0.63
CA VAL A 193 9.57 14.52 -0.46
C VAL A 193 8.66 13.67 -1.35
N LEU A 194 9.08 12.44 -1.67
CA LEU A 194 8.25 11.50 -2.44
C LEU A 194 6.92 11.20 -1.72
N LEU A 195 6.95 10.91 -0.42
CA LEU A 195 5.74 10.64 0.36
C LEU A 195 4.84 11.88 0.48
N VAL A 196 5.41 13.07 0.65
CA VAL A 196 4.65 14.34 0.60
C VAL A 196 3.98 14.52 -0.76
N MET A 197 4.69 14.27 -1.84
CA MET A 197 4.13 14.34 -3.20
C MET A 197 2.96 13.35 -3.37
N VAL A 198 3.08 12.13 -2.87
CA VAL A 198 2.00 11.12 -2.87
C VAL A 198 0.79 11.64 -2.08
N CYS A 199 0.99 12.21 -0.88
CA CYS A 199 -0.09 12.82 -0.09
C CYS A 199 -0.83 13.91 -0.88
N VAL A 200 -0.09 14.79 -1.55
CA VAL A 200 -0.67 15.89 -2.34
C VAL A 200 -1.43 15.37 -3.57
N ILE A 201 -0.86 14.42 -4.31
CA ILE A 201 -1.51 13.84 -5.49
C ILE A 201 -2.82 13.16 -5.08
N LEU A 202 -2.81 12.35 -4.02
CA LEU A 202 -4.00 11.66 -3.54
C LEU A 202 -5.06 12.63 -3.00
N SER A 203 -4.65 13.75 -2.37
CA SER A 203 -5.60 14.77 -1.90
C SER A 203 -6.34 15.49 -3.03
N ARG A 204 -5.66 15.73 -4.16
CA ARG A 204 -6.24 16.47 -5.30
C ARG A 204 -7.18 15.65 -6.17
N ARG A 205 -7.10 14.31 -6.10
CA ARG A 205 -7.75 13.40 -7.07
C ARG A 205 -8.92 12.61 -6.51
N GLN A 206 -9.41 12.92 -5.33
CA GLN A 206 -10.61 12.30 -4.78
C GLN A 206 -11.85 12.89 -5.48
N ARG A 207 -12.27 12.24 -6.55
CA ARG A 207 -13.55 12.51 -7.22
C ARG A 207 -14.46 11.33 -6.91
N THR A 208 -15.58 11.61 -6.26
CA THR A 208 -16.57 10.63 -5.89
C THR A 208 -17.49 10.34 -7.05
N ARG A 209 -17.47 9.11 -7.55
CA ARG A 209 -18.63 8.52 -8.21
C ARG A 209 -19.48 7.86 -7.13
N PHE A 210 -20.76 8.20 -7.06
CA PHE A 210 -21.73 7.54 -6.17
C PHE A 210 -22.52 6.51 -6.96
N PRO A 211 -22.06 5.27 -6.98
CA PRO A 211 -22.75 4.24 -7.76
C PRO A 211 -23.86 3.54 -6.99
N ASP A 212 -24.02 3.78 -5.70
CA ASP A 212 -24.92 3.01 -4.85
C ASP A 212 -26.18 3.83 -4.51
N GLY A 213 -27.33 3.15 -4.41
CA GLY A 213 -28.59 3.73 -3.98
C GLY A 213 -28.59 4.39 -2.59
N ARG A 214 -27.43 4.52 -1.96
CA ARG A 214 -27.17 5.09 -0.63
C ARG A 214 -26.24 6.30 -0.70
N PRO A 215 -26.60 7.40 -1.33
CA PRO A 215 -25.65 8.49 -1.62
C PRO A 215 -25.06 9.15 -0.37
N ARG A 216 -25.75 9.15 0.77
CA ARG A 216 -25.23 9.72 2.03
C ARG A 216 -24.19 8.80 2.67
N ALA A 217 -24.54 7.53 2.88
CA ALA A 217 -23.63 6.55 3.48
C ALA A 217 -22.37 6.33 2.63
N ALA A 218 -22.50 6.31 1.29
CA ALA A 218 -21.39 6.21 0.37
C ALA A 218 -20.46 7.43 0.44
N ARG A 219 -21.01 8.65 0.60
CA ARG A 219 -20.21 9.89 0.81
C ARG A 219 -19.43 9.83 2.11
N GLU A 220 -20.10 9.53 3.22
CA GLU A 220 -19.46 9.43 4.54
C GLU A 220 -18.35 8.40 4.54
N PHE A 221 -18.56 7.27 3.89
CA PHE A 221 -17.57 6.22 3.71
C PHE A 221 -16.35 6.69 2.91
N GLN A 222 -16.55 7.39 1.80
CA GLN A 222 -15.44 7.89 0.98
C GLN A 222 -14.68 9.02 1.66
N ASP A 223 -15.37 9.97 2.28
CA ASP A 223 -14.76 11.06 3.04
C ASP A 223 -13.97 10.53 4.25
N GLY A 224 -14.52 9.55 4.96
CA GLY A 224 -13.86 8.88 6.05
C GLY A 224 -12.56 8.21 5.62
N ARG A 225 -12.62 7.47 4.51
CA ARG A 225 -11.45 6.78 3.93
C ARG A 225 -10.38 7.74 3.43
N GLY A 226 -10.77 8.80 2.77
CA GLY A 226 -9.84 9.82 2.33
C GLY A 226 -9.08 10.44 3.50
N LYS A 227 -9.79 10.78 4.58
CA LYS A 227 -9.19 11.31 5.82
C LYS A 227 -8.27 10.27 6.49
N ALA A 228 -8.71 9.01 6.57
CA ALA A 228 -7.90 7.94 7.13
C ALA A 228 -6.59 7.74 6.35
N LEU A 229 -6.68 7.67 5.02
CA LEU A 229 -5.51 7.54 4.15
C LEU A 229 -4.53 8.69 4.33
N GLN A 230 -5.01 9.95 4.37
CA GLN A 230 -4.15 11.11 4.58
C GLN A 230 -3.49 11.10 5.96
N ARG A 231 -4.19 10.67 7.02
CA ARG A 231 -3.61 10.52 8.36
C ARG A 231 -2.53 9.44 8.40
N ALA A 232 -2.82 8.27 7.82
CA ALA A 232 -1.85 7.17 7.75
C ALA A 232 -0.59 7.55 6.97
N LEU A 233 -0.74 8.20 5.82
CA LEU A 233 0.38 8.64 5.00
C LEU A 233 1.21 9.74 5.71
N ALA A 234 0.56 10.72 6.33
CA ALA A 234 1.27 11.75 7.08
C ALA A 234 2.04 11.18 8.28
N ALA A 235 1.44 10.23 9.01
CA ALA A 235 2.10 9.53 10.10
C ALA A 235 3.29 8.69 9.60
N LEU A 236 3.11 7.93 8.51
CA LEU A 236 4.18 7.17 7.88
C LEU A 236 5.34 8.08 7.44
N THR A 237 5.02 9.21 6.79
CA THR A 237 6.02 10.20 6.35
C THR A 237 6.82 10.73 7.54
N LEU A 238 6.15 11.11 8.62
CA LEU A 238 6.82 11.64 9.81
C LEU A 238 7.69 10.58 10.50
N VAL A 239 7.17 9.37 10.71
CA VAL A 239 7.92 8.27 11.32
C VAL A 239 9.14 7.91 10.48
N SER A 240 8.99 7.79 9.17
CA SER A 240 10.12 7.50 8.27
C SER A 240 11.15 8.62 8.29
N ALA A 241 10.74 9.89 8.27
CA ALA A 241 11.64 11.03 8.35
C ALA A 241 12.45 11.05 9.65
N ILE A 242 11.79 10.82 10.81
CA ILE A 242 12.48 10.76 12.11
C ILE A 242 13.53 9.66 12.13
N LEU A 243 13.13 8.44 11.78
CA LEU A 243 13.99 7.27 11.96
C LEU A 243 15.13 7.19 10.93
N LEU A 244 14.86 7.54 9.66
CA LEU A 244 15.91 7.62 8.64
C LEU A 244 16.88 8.77 8.93
N SER A 245 16.38 9.91 9.42
CA SER A 245 17.25 11.03 9.83
C SER A 245 18.10 10.69 11.06
N ALA A 246 17.53 9.96 12.04
CA ALA A 246 18.29 9.49 13.20
C ALA A 246 19.43 8.54 12.78
N LEU A 247 19.16 7.62 11.84
CA LEU A 247 20.17 6.73 11.29
C LEU A 247 21.24 7.52 10.48
N ALA A 248 20.80 8.54 9.73
CA ALA A 248 21.72 9.40 8.95
C ALA A 248 22.68 10.20 9.83
N VAL A 249 22.22 10.64 11.00
CA VAL A 249 23.04 11.43 11.96
C VAL A 249 23.85 10.52 12.90
N ALA A 250 23.56 9.22 12.95
CA ALA A 250 24.22 8.27 13.84
C ALA A 250 25.76 8.34 13.85
N PRO A 251 26.47 8.48 12.71
CA PRO A 251 27.93 8.61 12.69
C PRO A 251 28.43 9.93 13.32
N VAL A 252 27.66 11.03 13.22
CA VAL A 252 28.01 12.33 13.83
C VAL A 252 27.98 12.25 15.35
N VAL A 253 26.89 11.65 15.89
CA VAL A 253 26.67 11.53 17.34
C VAL A 253 27.32 10.28 17.95
N GLN A 254 28.04 9.49 17.12
CA GLN A 254 28.67 8.24 17.51
C GLN A 254 27.70 7.31 18.25
N LEU A 255 26.52 7.12 17.67
CA LEU A 255 25.45 6.34 18.28
C LEU A 255 25.91 4.89 18.53
N ALA A 256 25.72 4.39 19.75
CA ALA A 256 26.06 3.03 20.11
C ALA A 256 25.31 2.00 19.23
N PRO A 257 25.85 0.79 19.01
CA PRO A 257 25.19 -0.26 18.23
C PRO A 257 23.75 -0.54 18.68
N SER A 258 23.50 -0.55 19.98
CA SER A 258 22.14 -0.70 20.51
C SER A 258 21.19 0.42 20.05
N GLY A 259 21.64 1.66 20.02
CA GLY A 259 20.86 2.80 19.53
C GLY A 259 20.56 2.70 18.02
N ILE A 260 21.52 2.26 17.23
CA ILE A 260 21.34 1.97 15.80
C ILE A 260 20.32 0.84 15.61
N SER A 261 20.47 -0.26 16.36
CA SER A 261 19.51 -1.37 16.37
C SER A 261 18.09 -0.91 16.70
N TRP A 262 17.89 -0.11 17.76
CA TRP A 262 16.59 0.46 18.10
C TRP A 262 16.03 1.35 17.01
N THR A 263 16.87 2.10 16.29
CA THR A 263 16.43 2.94 15.16
C THR A 263 15.97 2.09 13.99
N ILE A 264 16.71 1.03 13.63
CA ILE A 264 16.34 0.09 12.56
C ILE A 264 15.02 -0.62 12.91
N TRP A 265 14.89 -1.16 14.11
CA TRP A 265 13.67 -1.84 14.56
C TRP A 265 12.49 -0.87 14.69
N GLY A 266 12.74 0.34 15.15
CA GLY A 266 11.77 1.41 15.19
C GLY A 266 11.25 1.74 13.79
N LEU A 267 12.14 1.81 12.78
CA LEU A 267 11.73 2.05 11.40
C LEU A 267 10.76 0.98 10.89
N VAL A 268 11.06 -0.29 11.16
CA VAL A 268 10.22 -1.42 10.72
C VAL A 268 8.88 -1.44 11.47
N THR A 269 8.93 -1.39 12.82
CA THR A 269 7.73 -1.54 13.65
C THR A 269 6.85 -0.29 13.61
N ALA A 270 7.41 0.90 13.83
CA ALA A 270 6.65 2.14 13.86
C ALA A 270 6.07 2.51 12.49
N SER A 271 6.77 2.20 11.37
CA SER A 271 6.22 2.41 10.02
C SER A 271 5.06 1.47 9.68
N SER A 272 4.98 0.30 10.31
CA SER A 272 3.85 -0.63 10.12
C SER A 272 2.57 -0.17 10.84
N LEU A 273 2.67 0.59 11.94
CA LEU A 273 1.52 1.01 12.75
C LEU A 273 0.49 1.85 11.95
N PRO A 274 0.85 2.88 11.18
CA PRO A 274 -0.08 3.62 10.34
C PRO A 274 -0.80 2.75 9.32
N VAL A 275 -0.12 1.73 8.78
CA VAL A 275 -0.70 0.77 7.82
C VAL A 275 -1.72 -0.12 8.52
N VAL A 276 -1.37 -0.71 9.66
CA VAL A 276 -2.28 -1.54 10.47
C VAL A 276 -3.50 -0.72 10.90
N TRP A 277 -3.30 0.51 11.38
CA TRP A 277 -4.39 1.40 11.74
C TRP A 277 -5.31 1.70 10.55
N LEU A 278 -4.75 1.99 9.37
CA LEU A 278 -5.51 2.23 8.14
C LEU A 278 -6.36 1.01 7.75
N VAL A 279 -5.82 -0.20 7.89
CA VAL A 279 -6.55 -1.45 7.62
C VAL A 279 -7.72 -1.60 8.59
N ILE A 280 -7.47 -1.46 9.89
CA ILE A 280 -8.51 -1.56 10.93
C ILE A 280 -9.62 -0.54 10.69
N ASP A 281 -9.26 0.72 10.44
CA ASP A 281 -10.21 1.79 10.19
C ASP A 281 -11.00 1.54 8.89
N SER A 282 -10.35 1.09 7.83
CA SER A 282 -10.99 0.73 6.55
C SER A 282 -11.98 -0.43 6.71
N VAL A 283 -11.65 -1.45 7.50
CA VAL A 283 -12.56 -2.57 7.81
C VAL A 283 -13.77 -2.08 8.62
N ARG A 284 -13.55 -1.23 9.63
CA ARG A 284 -14.65 -0.64 10.41
C ARG A 284 -15.61 0.16 9.54
N GLN A 285 -15.08 1.01 8.67
CA GLN A 285 -15.88 1.82 7.74
C GLN A 285 -16.62 0.94 6.73
N GLY A 286 -15.99 -0.12 6.20
CA GLY A 286 -16.63 -1.09 5.30
C GLY A 286 -17.80 -1.80 5.95
N ARG A 287 -17.65 -2.25 7.20
CA ARG A 287 -18.71 -2.89 7.99
C ARG A 287 -19.86 -1.92 8.29
N ALA A 288 -19.55 -0.66 8.61
CA ALA A 288 -20.55 0.38 8.85
C ALA A 288 -21.38 0.67 7.57
N LEU A 289 -20.74 0.70 6.39
CA LEU A 289 -21.45 0.85 5.12
C LEU A 289 -22.36 -0.35 4.83
N THR A 290 -21.92 -1.57 5.14
CA THR A 290 -22.73 -2.78 4.95
C THR A 290 -23.97 -2.80 5.86
N ALA A 291 -23.82 -2.27 7.08
CA ALA A 291 -24.91 -2.19 8.08
C ALA A 291 -25.88 -1.03 7.84
N ALA A 292 -25.57 -0.08 6.93
CA ALA A 292 -26.44 1.04 6.63
C ALA A 292 -27.76 0.56 5.98
N PRO A 293 -28.92 1.19 6.29
CA PRO A 293 -30.20 0.80 5.71
C PRO A 293 -30.17 0.84 4.18
N ASP A 294 -30.88 -0.11 3.55
CA ASP A 294 -30.95 -0.19 2.10
C ASP A 294 -31.61 1.08 1.53
N GLY A 295 -30.94 1.69 0.58
CA GLY A 295 -31.46 2.84 -0.13
C GLY A 295 -32.31 2.39 -1.32
N SER A 296 -33.45 3.06 -1.55
CA SER A 296 -34.29 2.86 -2.73
C SER A 296 -33.73 3.52 -4.01
N GLY A 297 -32.45 3.80 -4.05
CA GLY A 297 -31.82 4.49 -5.17
C GLY A 297 -31.35 3.55 -6.28
N PRO A 298 -31.10 4.09 -7.49
CA PRO A 298 -30.63 3.32 -8.63
C PRO A 298 -29.24 2.71 -8.39
N GLU A 299 -29.03 1.52 -8.91
CA GLU A 299 -27.76 0.76 -8.82
C GLU A 299 -26.66 1.35 -9.73
N SER A 300 -25.42 1.03 -9.41
CA SER A 300 -24.26 1.30 -10.26
C SER A 300 -24.29 0.46 -11.52
N PRO A 301 -23.91 1.01 -12.69
CA PRO A 301 -23.77 0.23 -13.90
C PRO A 301 -22.71 -0.87 -13.72
N ASP A 302 -22.93 -1.97 -14.45
CA ASP A 302 -21.92 -3.02 -14.58
C ASP A 302 -20.74 -2.53 -15.44
N ASP A 303 -19.62 -2.28 -14.80
CA ASP A 303 -18.38 -1.86 -15.44
C ASP A 303 -17.28 -2.93 -15.43
N ASP A 304 -17.62 -4.20 -15.15
CA ASP A 304 -16.67 -5.30 -15.00
C ASP A 304 -15.81 -5.51 -16.24
N GLN A 305 -16.33 -5.22 -17.43
CA GLN A 305 -15.59 -5.31 -18.70
C GLN A 305 -14.39 -4.34 -18.79
N LEU A 306 -14.41 -3.25 -18.03
CA LEU A 306 -13.31 -2.28 -17.99
C LEU A 306 -12.21 -2.68 -17.00
N TRP A 307 -12.39 -3.79 -16.26
CA TRP A 307 -11.49 -4.19 -15.19
C TRP A 307 -10.92 -5.60 -15.41
N ARG A 308 -9.70 -5.66 -15.96
CA ARG A 308 -9.00 -6.94 -16.09
C ARG A 308 -8.68 -7.51 -14.72
N TRP A 309 -9.09 -8.75 -14.51
CA TRP A 309 -8.97 -9.49 -13.24
C TRP A 309 -9.58 -8.75 -12.02
N GLY A 310 -10.39 -7.70 -12.24
CA GLY A 310 -10.97 -6.89 -11.17
C GLY A 310 -10.00 -5.92 -10.48
N ILE A 311 -8.76 -5.84 -10.94
CA ILE A 311 -7.67 -5.05 -10.34
C ILE A 311 -7.18 -3.96 -11.30
N PHE A 312 -6.97 -4.30 -12.56
CA PHE A 312 -6.39 -3.43 -13.56
C PHE A 312 -7.47 -2.78 -14.40
N TYR A 313 -7.51 -1.44 -14.40
CA TYR A 313 -8.44 -0.68 -15.25
C TYR A 313 -7.86 -0.54 -16.65
N GLU A 314 -8.65 -0.85 -17.66
CA GLU A 314 -8.29 -0.73 -19.08
C GLU A 314 -9.45 -0.14 -19.86
N ASN A 315 -9.33 1.14 -20.21
CA ASN A 315 -10.28 1.81 -21.10
C ASN A 315 -9.51 2.78 -22.00
N ARG A 316 -9.52 2.49 -23.32
CA ARG A 316 -8.85 3.32 -24.34
C ARG A 316 -9.57 4.63 -24.60
N GLU A 317 -10.87 4.69 -24.33
CA GLU A 317 -11.70 5.88 -24.53
C GLU A 317 -11.59 6.86 -23.35
N ASP A 318 -11.07 6.41 -22.20
CA ASP A 318 -10.88 7.27 -21.03
C ASP A 318 -9.51 7.98 -21.12
N PRO A 319 -9.48 9.32 -21.31
CA PRO A 319 -8.23 10.07 -21.45
C PRO A 319 -7.43 10.18 -20.13
N ARG A 320 -7.95 9.67 -19.02
CA ARG A 320 -7.32 9.76 -17.71
C ARG A 320 -6.27 8.66 -17.54
N ILE A 321 -5.06 9.05 -17.15
CA ILE A 321 -3.99 8.11 -16.78
C ILE A 321 -4.29 7.48 -15.41
N TRP A 322 -4.79 8.28 -14.47
CA TRP A 322 -5.08 7.85 -13.10
C TRP A 322 -6.58 7.73 -12.87
N VAL A 323 -7.00 6.57 -12.39
CA VAL A 323 -8.39 6.24 -12.12
C VAL A 323 -8.53 5.73 -10.69
N GLU A 324 -9.65 5.99 -10.05
CA GLU A 324 -9.94 5.49 -8.71
C GLU A 324 -10.03 3.96 -8.72
N LYS A 325 -9.38 3.30 -7.75
CA LYS A 325 -9.49 1.85 -7.58
C LYS A 325 -10.93 1.45 -7.24
N ARG A 326 -11.38 0.30 -7.73
CA ARG A 326 -12.73 -0.24 -7.45
C ARG A 326 -13.06 -0.37 -5.96
N ASN A 327 -12.06 -0.71 -5.15
CA ASN A 327 -12.23 -0.80 -3.70
C ASN A 327 -12.39 0.56 -3.01
N GLY A 328 -12.26 1.68 -3.74
CA GLY A 328 -12.33 3.04 -3.20
C GLY A 328 -11.10 3.47 -2.39
N LEU A 329 -10.01 2.70 -2.41
CA LEU A 329 -8.74 3.05 -1.75
C LEU A 329 -7.64 3.34 -2.76
N GLY A 330 -7.34 4.63 -2.94
CA GLY A 330 -6.25 5.08 -3.78
C GLY A 330 -6.57 5.07 -5.28
N LEU A 331 -5.52 5.21 -6.07
CA LEU A 331 -5.58 5.31 -7.53
C LEU A 331 -4.94 4.09 -8.18
N THR A 332 -5.35 3.78 -9.38
CA THR A 332 -4.69 2.85 -10.30
C THR A 332 -4.43 3.56 -11.62
N VAL A 333 -3.57 2.99 -12.44
CA VAL A 333 -3.30 3.50 -13.78
C VAL A 333 -4.24 2.87 -14.80
N ASN A 334 -4.63 3.65 -15.82
CA ASN A 334 -5.38 3.15 -16.95
C ASN A 334 -4.43 2.47 -17.94
N LEU A 335 -4.50 1.15 -18.05
CA LEU A 335 -3.69 0.38 -19.02
C LEU A 335 -4.16 0.55 -20.47
N GLY A 336 -5.34 1.14 -20.68
CA GLY A 336 -5.78 1.58 -22.01
C GLY A 336 -5.08 2.86 -22.51
N HIS A 337 -4.43 3.62 -21.61
CA HIS A 337 -3.73 4.85 -21.90
C HIS A 337 -2.21 4.62 -21.99
N PRO A 338 -1.49 5.13 -23.03
CA PRO A 338 -0.04 4.92 -23.17
C PRO A 338 0.79 5.30 -21.95
N GLY A 339 0.46 6.44 -21.32
CA GLY A 339 1.10 6.88 -20.08
C GLY A 339 0.90 5.92 -18.91
N GLY A 340 -0.26 5.25 -18.84
CA GLY A 340 -0.52 4.22 -17.83
C GLY A 340 0.32 2.97 -18.05
N VAL A 341 0.48 2.55 -19.30
CA VAL A 341 1.36 1.42 -19.68
C VAL A 341 2.81 1.74 -19.36
N ALA A 342 3.29 2.95 -19.68
CA ALA A 342 4.66 3.38 -19.37
C ALA A 342 4.94 3.38 -17.86
N ILE A 343 4.02 3.89 -17.04
CA ILE A 343 4.15 3.87 -15.57
C ILE A 343 4.21 2.44 -15.05
N MET A 344 3.31 1.56 -15.50
CA MET A 344 3.29 0.17 -15.06
C MET A 344 4.54 -0.59 -15.51
N GLY A 345 5.00 -0.35 -16.73
CA GLY A 345 6.26 -0.89 -17.24
C GLY A 345 7.48 -0.43 -16.43
N GLY A 346 7.52 0.84 -16.06
CA GLY A 346 8.57 1.39 -15.18
C GLY A 346 8.58 0.75 -13.79
N VAL A 347 7.40 0.54 -13.20
CA VAL A 347 7.29 -0.17 -11.91
C VAL A 347 7.74 -1.62 -12.03
N ALA A 348 7.32 -2.33 -13.10
CA ALA A 348 7.74 -3.71 -13.34
C ALA A 348 9.26 -3.82 -13.54
N LEU A 349 9.86 -2.90 -14.32
CA LEU A 349 11.31 -2.83 -14.52
C LEU A 349 12.05 -2.57 -13.20
N MET A 350 11.56 -1.64 -12.39
CA MET A 350 12.15 -1.35 -11.07
C MET A 350 12.14 -2.59 -10.18
N VAL A 351 11.03 -3.35 -10.13
CA VAL A 351 10.95 -4.59 -9.36
C VAL A 351 11.94 -5.63 -9.90
N LEU A 352 12.03 -5.81 -11.21
CA LEU A 352 12.97 -6.75 -11.83
C LEU A 352 14.42 -6.38 -11.54
N VAL A 353 14.78 -5.11 -11.64
CA VAL A 353 16.14 -4.63 -11.30
C VAL A 353 16.45 -4.86 -9.83
N THR A 354 15.49 -4.56 -8.93
CA THR A 354 15.68 -4.81 -7.49
C THR A 354 15.91 -6.29 -7.20
N VAL A 355 15.12 -7.18 -7.81
CA VAL A 355 15.28 -8.63 -7.67
C VAL A 355 16.63 -9.08 -8.21
N ALA A 356 17.03 -8.61 -9.39
CA ALA A 356 18.32 -8.93 -9.98
C ALA A 356 19.47 -8.49 -9.06
N LEU A 357 19.44 -7.28 -8.54
CA LEU A 357 20.44 -6.78 -7.60
C LEU A 357 20.51 -7.61 -6.30
N VAL A 358 19.36 -8.02 -5.75
CA VAL A 358 19.33 -8.87 -4.55
C VAL A 358 19.92 -10.25 -4.79
N ILE A 359 19.81 -10.79 -6.02
CA ILE A 359 20.36 -12.13 -6.34
C ILE A 359 21.84 -12.06 -6.71
N THR A 360 22.31 -10.92 -7.25
CA THR A 360 23.71 -10.80 -7.74
C THR A 360 24.67 -10.15 -6.76
N LEU A 361 24.19 -9.47 -5.73
CA LEU A 361 24.98 -8.84 -4.64
C LEU A 361 24.91 -9.65 -3.35
#